data_a2125e3d5bba44d97337637479b6879d
#
_entry.id   a2125e3d5bba44d97337637479b6879d
#
_cell.length_a   1.000
_cell.length_b   1.000
_cell.length_c   1.000
_cell.angle_alpha   90.00
_cell.angle_beta   90.00
_cell.angle_gamma   90.00
#
_symmetry.space_group_name_H-M   'P 1'
#
loop_
_entity.id
_entity.type
_entity.pdbx_description
1 polymer ?
#
loop_
_entity_poly.entity_id
_entity_poly.type
_entity_poly.pdbx_seq_one_letter_code
_entity_poly.pdbx_strand_id
1 'polypeptide(L)'
;MVTLDMIRKPVEGDLEAFEQFIRQKFTADGTLLSEMLDYALSARGKGIRPMTVLLSAALNAPAGQRSGGLRTLLAATLVEMIHVASLIHDDVIDESDMRRGRASVNARWQSRNAVVVGDYILAKNMDLGLKSGQFDLVTHVCGAIATLCEGEILQNDKANRQEMTRASYLDIIYKKTACLIGVSASAGALAVGASREKQALMRKFGESIGMAFHDG
;
A
#
# COMPACT_ATOMS: atom_id res chain seq x y z
N MET A 1 -22.08 2.30 16.89
CA MET A 1 -20.62 2.14 16.65
C MET A 1 -20.38 2.23 15.15
N VAL A 2 -19.41 3.01 14.69
CA VAL A 2 -19.06 3.10 13.27
C VAL A 2 -18.35 1.81 12.85
N THR A 3 -18.80 1.17 11.77
CA THR A 3 -18.21 -0.06 11.24
C THR A 3 -17.39 0.23 9.99
N LEU A 4 -16.49 -0.68 9.62
CA LEU A 4 -15.70 -0.57 8.40
C LEU A 4 -16.59 -0.48 7.15
N ASP A 5 -17.72 -1.22 7.13
CA ASP A 5 -18.65 -1.20 6.02
C ASP A 5 -19.31 0.18 5.85
N MET A 6 -19.64 0.86 6.95
CA MET A 6 -20.14 2.24 6.88
C MET A 6 -19.10 3.21 6.29
N ILE A 7 -17.82 3.01 6.61
CA ILE A 7 -16.72 3.82 6.07
C ILE A 7 -16.51 3.54 4.58
N ARG A 8 -16.67 2.28 4.13
CA ARG A 8 -16.49 1.86 2.73
C ARG A 8 -17.60 2.35 1.81
N LYS A 9 -18.83 2.46 2.34
CA LYS A 9 -20.03 2.75 1.56
C LYS A 9 -19.92 3.93 0.59
N PRO A 10 -19.33 5.08 0.95
CA PRO A 10 -19.21 6.22 0.03
C PRO A 10 -18.35 5.95 -1.22
N VAL A 11 -17.47 4.95 -1.18
CA VAL A 11 -16.50 4.63 -2.25
C VAL A 11 -16.58 3.16 -2.70
N GLU A 12 -17.69 2.48 -2.40
CA GLU A 12 -17.86 1.05 -2.69
C GLU A 12 -17.69 0.73 -4.18
N GLY A 13 -18.36 1.49 -5.06
CA GLY A 13 -18.22 1.31 -6.50
C GLY A 13 -16.81 1.63 -7.03
N ASP A 14 -16.11 2.58 -6.41
CA ASP A 14 -14.72 2.89 -6.77
C ASP A 14 -13.75 1.79 -6.27
N LEU A 15 -14.06 1.13 -5.14
CA LEU A 15 -13.30 -0.04 -4.67
C LEU A 15 -13.48 -1.24 -5.60
N GLU A 16 -14.68 -1.49 -6.11
CA GLU A 16 -14.92 -2.53 -7.11
C GLU A 16 -14.17 -2.25 -8.41
N ALA A 17 -14.21 -0.99 -8.89
CA ALA A 17 -13.45 -0.57 -10.06
C ALA A 17 -11.93 -0.72 -9.86
N PHE A 18 -11.43 -0.39 -8.68
CA PHE A 18 -10.04 -0.60 -8.29
C PHE A 18 -9.63 -2.08 -8.33
N GLU A 19 -10.47 -2.97 -7.83
CA GLU A 19 -10.19 -4.41 -7.87
C GLU A 19 -10.11 -4.96 -9.30
N GLN A 20 -11.03 -4.53 -10.14
CA GLN A 20 -11.01 -4.87 -11.56
C GLN A 20 -9.76 -4.31 -12.24
N PHE A 21 -9.39 -3.06 -11.94
CA PHE A 21 -8.21 -2.41 -12.49
C PHE A 21 -6.92 -3.19 -12.15
N ILE A 22 -6.72 -3.59 -10.90
CA ILE A 22 -5.55 -4.40 -10.51
C ILE A 22 -5.52 -5.73 -11.25
N ARG A 23 -6.65 -6.45 -11.29
CA ARG A 23 -6.72 -7.74 -11.99
C ARG A 23 -6.35 -7.63 -13.47
N GLN A 24 -6.71 -6.52 -14.12
CA GLN A 24 -6.36 -6.29 -15.52
C GLN A 24 -4.88 -5.91 -15.73
N LYS A 25 -4.29 -5.19 -14.76
CA LYS A 25 -2.92 -4.65 -14.88
C LYS A 25 -1.84 -5.60 -14.38
N PHE A 26 -2.15 -6.42 -13.37
CA PHE A 26 -1.21 -7.36 -12.77
C PHE A 26 -1.45 -8.78 -13.27
N THR A 27 -1.33 -8.96 -14.59
CA THR A 27 -1.31 -10.25 -15.27
C THR A 27 0.12 -10.59 -15.69
N ALA A 28 0.44 -11.85 -15.79
CA ALA A 28 1.71 -12.35 -16.32
C ALA A 28 1.47 -13.50 -17.29
N ASP A 29 2.33 -13.59 -18.31
CA ASP A 29 2.42 -14.74 -19.18
C ASP A 29 3.34 -15.78 -18.51
N GLY A 30 2.88 -17.01 -18.45
CA GLY A 30 3.61 -18.11 -17.82
C GLY A 30 2.93 -18.58 -16.52
N THR A 31 2.91 -19.89 -16.35
CA THR A 31 2.07 -20.57 -15.36
C THR A 31 2.46 -20.22 -13.93
N LEU A 32 3.74 -20.33 -13.57
CA LEU A 32 4.18 -20.16 -12.19
C LEU A 32 4.04 -18.70 -11.71
N LEU A 33 4.49 -17.72 -12.50
CA LEU A 33 4.40 -16.32 -12.13
C LEU A 33 2.95 -15.84 -12.01
N SER A 34 2.09 -16.29 -12.94
CA SER A 34 0.65 -15.99 -12.90
C SER A 34 0.01 -16.58 -11.65
N GLU A 35 0.29 -17.83 -11.30
CA GLU A 35 -0.22 -18.47 -10.09
C GLU A 35 0.22 -17.72 -8.81
N MET A 36 1.48 -17.31 -8.75
CA MET A 36 2.01 -16.56 -7.60
C MET A 36 1.39 -15.18 -7.47
N LEU A 37 1.18 -14.48 -8.58
CA LEU A 37 0.51 -13.17 -8.58
C LEU A 37 -0.95 -13.29 -8.15
N ASP A 38 -1.70 -14.22 -8.72
CA ASP A 38 -3.09 -14.47 -8.36
C ASP A 38 -3.22 -14.82 -6.88
N TYR A 39 -2.30 -15.63 -6.36
CA TYR A 39 -2.27 -15.98 -4.96
C TYR A 39 -1.97 -14.77 -4.07
N ALA A 40 -0.93 -14.00 -4.37
CA ALA A 40 -0.54 -12.80 -3.63
C ALA A 40 -1.67 -11.76 -3.62
N LEU A 41 -2.29 -11.52 -4.77
CA LEU A 41 -3.38 -10.55 -4.91
C LEU A 41 -4.70 -11.04 -4.31
N SER A 42 -4.95 -12.36 -4.22
CA SER A 42 -6.14 -12.90 -3.54
C SER A 42 -6.07 -12.81 -2.02
N ALA A 43 -4.87 -12.73 -1.44
CA ALA A 43 -4.63 -12.62 -0.01
C ALA A 43 -4.78 -11.19 0.55
N ARG A 44 -5.34 -10.26 -0.24
CA ARG A 44 -5.55 -8.88 0.20
C ARG A 44 -6.41 -8.81 1.46
N GLY A 45 -6.03 -7.91 2.37
CA GLY A 45 -6.76 -7.73 3.62
C GLY A 45 -7.94 -6.79 3.50
N LYS A 46 -8.13 -5.98 4.54
CA LYS A 46 -9.24 -5.03 4.63
C LYS A 46 -9.21 -3.89 3.59
N GLY A 47 -8.15 -3.78 2.79
CA GLY A 47 -8.01 -2.74 1.76
C GLY A 47 -7.98 -1.31 2.33
N ILE A 48 -7.39 -1.14 3.51
CA ILE A 48 -7.37 0.17 4.20
C ILE A 48 -6.67 1.24 3.33
N ARG A 49 -5.56 0.89 2.69
CA ARG A 49 -4.77 1.86 1.89
C ARG A 49 -5.50 2.32 0.64
N PRO A 50 -5.99 1.44 -0.26
CA PRO A 50 -6.78 1.88 -1.40
C PRO A 50 -8.06 2.61 -0.97
N MET A 51 -8.74 2.16 0.08
CA MET A 51 -9.90 2.85 0.63
C MET A 51 -9.53 4.27 1.10
N THR A 52 -8.39 4.45 1.76
CA THR A 52 -7.90 5.77 2.19
C THR A 52 -7.63 6.69 0.99
N VAL A 53 -7.04 6.18 -0.09
CA VAL A 53 -6.85 6.94 -1.34
C VAL A 53 -8.19 7.40 -1.89
N LEU A 54 -9.16 6.49 -2.03
CA LEU A 54 -10.46 6.76 -2.63
C LEU A 54 -11.29 7.73 -1.79
N LEU A 55 -11.31 7.56 -0.47
CA LEU A 55 -12.00 8.48 0.45
C LEU A 55 -11.36 9.87 0.44
N SER A 56 -10.04 9.95 0.41
CA SER A 56 -9.33 11.23 0.31
C SER A 56 -9.62 11.92 -1.01
N ALA A 57 -9.65 11.17 -2.11
CA ALA A 57 -10.05 11.70 -3.41
C ALA A 57 -11.49 12.22 -3.39
N ALA A 58 -12.43 11.44 -2.83
CA ALA A 58 -13.83 11.86 -2.70
C ALA A 58 -14.00 13.15 -1.87
N LEU A 59 -13.26 13.26 -0.77
CA LEU A 59 -13.29 14.43 0.11
C LEU A 59 -12.73 15.70 -0.55
N ASN A 60 -11.74 15.56 -1.45
CA ASN A 60 -11.02 16.68 -2.04
C ASN A 60 -11.38 16.96 -3.50
N ALA A 61 -12.20 16.13 -4.14
CA ALA A 61 -12.63 16.36 -5.51
C ALA A 61 -13.41 17.68 -5.62
N PRO A 62 -13.16 18.47 -6.69
CA PRO A 62 -13.98 19.64 -6.97
C PRO A 62 -15.46 19.27 -7.13
N ALA A 63 -16.35 20.17 -6.73
CA ALA A 63 -17.79 19.96 -6.85
C ALA A 63 -18.19 19.62 -8.31
N GLY A 64 -18.96 18.53 -8.47
CA GLY A 64 -19.38 18.03 -9.78
C GLY A 64 -18.36 17.17 -10.53
N GLN A 65 -17.16 16.97 -9.98
CA GLN A 65 -16.19 16.03 -10.57
C GLN A 65 -16.28 14.63 -9.93
N ARG A 66 -16.12 13.60 -10.77
CA ARG A 66 -16.02 12.22 -10.28
C ARG A 66 -14.66 12.00 -9.63
N SER A 67 -14.65 11.53 -8.39
CA SER A 67 -13.43 11.23 -7.60
C SER A 67 -12.74 9.93 -8.02
N GLY A 68 -13.50 8.91 -8.41
CA GLY A 68 -13.02 7.56 -8.77
C GLY A 68 -12.57 7.45 -10.24
N GLY A 69 -11.85 8.43 -10.77
CA GLY A 69 -11.29 8.39 -12.12
C GLY A 69 -10.04 7.52 -12.24
N LEU A 70 -9.59 7.27 -13.48
CA LEU A 70 -8.42 6.42 -13.78
C LEU A 70 -7.18 6.83 -12.97
N ARG A 71 -6.95 8.13 -12.78
CA ARG A 71 -5.83 8.66 -12.01
C ARG A 71 -5.91 8.27 -10.53
N THR A 72 -7.11 8.27 -9.94
CA THR A 72 -7.33 7.84 -8.55
C THR A 72 -7.15 6.33 -8.40
N LEU A 73 -7.64 5.54 -9.36
CA LEU A 73 -7.43 4.09 -9.38
C LEU A 73 -5.95 3.75 -9.50
N LEU A 74 -5.21 4.49 -10.33
CA LEU A 74 -3.76 4.35 -10.44
C LEU A 74 -3.07 4.67 -9.11
N ALA A 75 -3.41 5.80 -8.45
CA ALA A 75 -2.85 6.16 -7.15
C ALA A 75 -3.09 5.08 -6.10
N ALA A 76 -4.30 4.53 -6.02
CA ALA A 76 -4.65 3.43 -5.13
C ALA A 76 -3.83 2.17 -5.43
N THR A 77 -3.62 1.88 -6.72
CA THR A 77 -2.82 0.72 -7.18
C THR A 77 -1.36 0.89 -6.81
N LEU A 78 -0.77 2.06 -7.07
CA LEU A 78 0.63 2.33 -6.75
C LEU A 78 0.92 2.10 -5.26
N VAL A 79 0.03 2.57 -4.39
CA VAL A 79 0.18 2.40 -2.94
C VAL A 79 -0.04 0.95 -2.49
N GLU A 80 -1.10 0.31 -2.96
CA GLU A 80 -1.45 -1.06 -2.54
C GLU A 80 -0.40 -2.08 -3.01
N MET A 81 0.16 -1.92 -4.21
CA MET A 81 1.17 -2.85 -4.71
C MET A 81 2.50 -2.72 -3.98
N ILE A 82 2.87 -1.53 -3.51
CA ILE A 82 4.01 -1.35 -2.59
C ILE A 82 3.75 -2.15 -1.31
N HIS A 83 2.55 -2.04 -0.74
CA HIS A 83 2.20 -2.79 0.46
C HIS A 83 2.20 -4.31 0.25
N VAL A 84 1.63 -4.80 -0.85
CA VAL A 84 1.61 -6.25 -1.15
C VAL A 84 3.04 -6.78 -1.29
N ALA A 85 3.90 -6.07 -2.02
CA ALA A 85 5.30 -6.47 -2.17
C ALA A 85 6.05 -6.45 -0.82
N SER A 86 5.86 -5.41 0.01
CA SER A 86 6.49 -5.36 1.33
C SER A 86 6.05 -6.53 2.21
N LEU A 87 4.77 -6.89 2.21
CA LEU A 87 4.29 -8.05 2.99
C LEU A 87 4.93 -9.37 2.54
N ILE A 88 5.17 -9.55 1.23
CA ILE A 88 5.83 -10.76 0.72
C ILE A 88 7.29 -10.80 1.18
N HIS A 89 7.99 -9.67 1.14
CA HIS A 89 9.37 -9.57 1.61
C HIS A 89 9.48 -9.74 3.13
N ASP A 90 8.56 -9.13 3.88
CA ASP A 90 8.50 -9.27 5.34
C ASP A 90 8.28 -10.73 5.75
N ASP A 91 7.40 -11.47 5.05
CA ASP A 91 7.19 -12.90 5.32
C ASP A 91 8.46 -13.74 5.12
N VAL A 92 9.34 -13.35 4.17
CA VAL A 92 10.63 -14.02 3.96
C VAL A 92 11.61 -13.63 5.07
N ILE A 93 11.67 -12.36 5.45
CA ILE A 93 12.58 -11.84 6.50
C ILE A 93 12.23 -12.43 7.86
N ASP A 94 10.93 -12.51 8.17
CA ASP A 94 10.40 -13.03 9.44
C ASP A 94 10.28 -14.57 9.45
N GLU A 95 10.67 -15.25 8.36
CA GLU A 95 10.50 -16.71 8.17
C GLU A 95 9.07 -17.18 8.47
N SER A 96 8.08 -16.35 8.14
CA SER A 96 6.67 -16.59 8.44
C SER A 96 6.06 -17.59 7.48
N ASP A 97 5.54 -18.71 7.99
CA ASP A 97 4.86 -19.74 7.18
C ASP A 97 3.41 -19.38 6.86
N MET A 98 2.82 -18.46 7.62
CA MET A 98 1.39 -18.15 7.54
C MET A 98 1.15 -16.65 7.43
N ARG A 99 0.22 -16.26 6.54
CA ARG A 99 -0.28 -14.90 6.39
C ARG A 99 -1.81 -14.91 6.32
N ARG A 100 -2.48 -14.25 7.27
CA ARG A 100 -3.97 -14.15 7.29
C ARG A 100 -4.68 -15.50 7.22
N GLY A 101 -4.19 -16.50 7.94
CA GLY A 101 -4.77 -17.85 7.98
C GLY A 101 -4.51 -18.72 6.75
N ARG A 102 -3.61 -18.29 5.84
CA ARG A 102 -3.17 -19.04 4.66
C ARG A 102 -1.66 -19.18 4.68
N ALA A 103 -1.14 -20.17 3.94
CA ALA A 103 0.29 -20.26 3.75
C ALA A 103 0.85 -18.97 3.13
N SER A 104 1.99 -18.50 3.60
CA SER A 104 2.69 -17.37 2.98
C SER A 104 3.23 -17.75 1.59
N VAL A 105 3.65 -16.76 0.81
CA VAL A 105 4.21 -17.02 -0.53
C VAL A 105 5.50 -17.83 -0.41
N ASN A 106 6.37 -17.53 0.57
CA ASN A 106 7.60 -18.26 0.81
C ASN A 106 7.36 -19.71 1.29
N ALA A 107 6.35 -19.96 2.11
CA ALA A 107 6.00 -21.31 2.54
C ALA A 107 5.49 -22.16 1.35
N ARG A 108 4.79 -21.56 0.38
CA ARG A 108 4.23 -22.28 -0.76
C ARG A 108 5.21 -22.46 -1.92
N TRP A 109 6.06 -21.47 -2.19
CA TRP A 109 6.95 -21.48 -3.36
C TRP A 109 8.43 -21.21 -3.04
N GLN A 110 8.83 -21.33 -1.79
CA GLN A 110 10.18 -21.07 -1.26
C GLN A 110 10.54 -19.56 -1.25
N SER A 111 11.38 -19.18 -0.31
CA SER A 111 11.80 -17.78 -0.08
C SER A 111 12.42 -17.15 -1.33
N ARG A 112 13.19 -17.92 -2.11
CA ARG A 112 13.81 -17.42 -3.35
C ARG A 112 12.78 -16.91 -4.36
N ASN A 113 11.69 -17.65 -4.58
CA ASN A 113 10.64 -17.24 -5.51
C ASN A 113 9.78 -16.11 -4.91
N ALA A 114 9.57 -16.10 -3.60
CA ALA A 114 8.86 -15.03 -2.91
C ALA A 114 9.58 -13.68 -3.07
N VAL A 115 10.89 -13.62 -2.89
CA VAL A 115 11.68 -12.40 -3.15
C VAL A 115 11.49 -11.92 -4.59
N VAL A 116 11.65 -12.82 -5.57
CA VAL A 116 11.54 -12.45 -6.99
C VAL A 116 10.13 -11.97 -7.37
N VAL A 117 9.07 -12.57 -6.82
CA VAL A 117 7.70 -12.10 -7.12
C VAL A 117 7.40 -10.76 -6.44
N GLY A 118 7.94 -10.50 -5.25
CA GLY A 118 7.85 -9.18 -4.61
C GLY A 118 8.53 -8.10 -5.45
N ASP A 119 9.74 -8.37 -5.94
CA ASP A 119 10.48 -7.47 -6.85
C ASP A 119 9.71 -7.26 -8.16
N TYR A 120 9.14 -8.32 -8.73
CA TYR A 120 8.32 -8.21 -9.94
C TYR A 120 7.10 -7.30 -9.73
N ILE A 121 6.40 -7.44 -8.60
CA ILE A 121 5.26 -6.57 -8.26
C ILE A 121 5.71 -5.12 -8.16
N LEU A 122 6.82 -4.81 -7.49
CA LEU A 122 7.36 -3.45 -7.40
C LEU A 122 7.75 -2.90 -8.76
N ALA A 123 8.49 -3.66 -9.57
CA ALA A 123 8.91 -3.24 -10.90
C ALA A 123 7.71 -2.99 -11.83
N LYS A 124 6.74 -3.91 -11.84
CA LYS A 124 5.50 -3.79 -12.62
C LYS A 124 4.68 -2.58 -12.20
N ASN A 125 4.62 -2.31 -10.89
CA ASN A 125 3.93 -1.15 -10.33
C ASN A 125 4.56 0.17 -10.80
N MET A 126 5.89 0.26 -10.78
CA MET A 126 6.60 1.45 -11.27
C MET A 126 6.45 1.61 -12.78
N ASP A 127 6.56 0.53 -13.56
CA ASP A 127 6.36 0.54 -15.00
C ASP A 127 4.94 1.03 -15.38
N LEU A 128 3.92 0.55 -14.65
CA LEU A 128 2.53 1.01 -14.82
C LEU A 128 2.41 2.52 -14.58
N GLY A 129 2.98 3.02 -13.49
CA GLY A 129 2.97 4.44 -13.15
C GLY A 129 3.67 5.30 -14.21
N LEU A 130 4.86 4.90 -14.62
CA LEU A 130 5.66 5.61 -15.64
C LEU A 130 4.98 5.62 -17.00
N LYS A 131 4.46 4.49 -17.47
CA LYS A 131 3.73 4.37 -18.75
C LYS A 131 2.42 5.15 -18.78
N SER A 132 1.83 5.41 -17.62
CA SER A 132 0.63 6.24 -17.51
C SER A 132 0.89 7.73 -17.74
N GLY A 133 2.16 8.18 -17.70
CA GLY A 133 2.54 9.58 -17.75
C GLY A 133 2.25 10.37 -16.46
N GLN A 134 1.81 9.70 -15.39
CA GLN A 134 1.47 10.33 -14.12
C GLN A 134 2.69 10.40 -13.19
N PHE A 135 3.74 11.09 -13.64
CA PHE A 135 5.04 11.14 -12.94
C PHE A 135 4.96 11.75 -11.54
N ASP A 136 4.05 12.67 -11.33
CA ASP A 136 3.81 13.28 -10.01
C ASP A 136 3.28 12.26 -8.99
N LEU A 137 2.37 11.38 -9.39
CA LEU A 137 1.90 10.27 -8.54
C LEU A 137 3.04 9.29 -8.24
N VAL A 138 3.81 8.90 -9.26
CA VAL A 138 4.97 7.99 -9.07
C VAL A 138 5.97 8.61 -8.09
N THR A 139 6.37 9.86 -8.33
CA THR A 139 7.30 10.58 -7.43
C THR A 139 6.75 10.66 -6.00
N HIS A 140 5.44 10.90 -5.86
CA HIS A 140 4.78 11.02 -4.56
C HIS A 140 4.85 9.72 -3.74
N VAL A 141 4.71 8.56 -4.39
CA VAL A 141 4.64 7.26 -3.69
C VAL A 141 6.01 6.57 -3.56
N CYS A 142 6.95 6.82 -4.47
CA CYS A 142 8.26 6.13 -4.46
C CYS A 142 9.03 6.33 -3.15
N GLY A 143 8.98 7.52 -2.55
CA GLY A 143 9.67 7.79 -1.29
C GLY A 143 9.23 6.89 -0.13
N ALA A 144 8.00 6.39 -0.18
CA ALA A 144 7.50 5.48 0.85
C ALA A 144 8.23 4.12 0.86
N ILE A 145 8.72 3.66 -0.31
CA ILE A 145 9.44 2.39 -0.41
C ILE A 145 10.73 2.45 0.41
N ALA A 146 11.51 3.53 0.22
CA ALA A 146 12.74 3.73 0.99
C ALA A 146 12.45 3.80 2.50
N THR A 147 11.41 4.55 2.89
CA THR A 147 11.01 4.69 4.29
C THR A 147 10.60 3.35 4.91
N LEU A 148 9.87 2.51 4.17
CA LEU A 148 9.51 1.15 4.63
C LEU A 148 10.77 0.29 4.85
N CYS A 149 11.70 0.28 3.91
CA CYS A 149 12.96 -0.46 4.03
C CYS A 149 13.80 0.02 5.23
N GLU A 150 13.89 1.35 5.43
CA GLU A 150 14.56 1.91 6.60
C GLU A 150 13.91 1.46 7.92
N GLY A 151 12.58 1.38 7.96
CA GLY A 151 11.82 0.90 9.11
C GLY A 151 12.14 -0.55 9.44
N GLU A 152 12.20 -1.40 8.42
CA GLU A 152 12.52 -2.82 8.56
C GLU A 152 13.96 -3.02 9.10
N ILE A 153 14.93 -2.35 8.49
CA ILE A 153 16.34 -2.43 8.92
C ILE A 153 16.50 -1.89 10.35
N LEU A 154 15.82 -0.79 10.69
CA LEU A 154 15.85 -0.23 12.04
C LEU A 154 15.27 -1.19 13.08
N GLN A 155 14.16 -1.83 12.77
CA GLN A 155 13.54 -2.85 13.65
C GLN A 155 14.52 -3.99 13.92
N ASN A 156 15.14 -4.54 12.87
CA ASN A 156 16.07 -5.65 12.97
C ASN A 156 17.35 -5.25 13.73
N ASP A 157 17.91 -4.07 13.50
CA ASP A 157 19.07 -3.57 14.25
C ASP A 157 18.76 -3.43 15.74
N LYS A 158 17.63 -2.81 16.10
CA LYS A 158 17.22 -2.61 17.48
C LYS A 158 16.87 -3.92 18.21
N ALA A 159 16.24 -4.86 17.50
CA ALA A 159 15.97 -6.20 18.05
C ALA A 159 17.27 -6.96 18.34
N ASN A 160 18.20 -6.98 17.40
CA ASN A 160 19.47 -7.69 17.54
C ASN A 160 20.36 -7.13 18.67
N ARG A 161 20.34 -5.80 18.88
CA ARG A 161 21.09 -5.15 19.96
C ARG A 161 20.35 -5.13 21.29
N GLN A 162 19.10 -5.54 21.34
CA GLN A 162 18.22 -5.42 22.51
C GLN A 162 18.13 -3.95 23.03
N GLU A 163 18.17 -2.98 22.12
CA GLU A 163 18.17 -1.54 22.41
C GLU A 163 16.86 -0.85 22.04
N MET A 164 15.73 -1.53 22.16
CA MET A 164 14.43 -0.95 21.85
C MET A 164 14.05 0.13 22.85
N THR A 165 13.99 1.37 22.41
CA THR A 165 13.48 2.50 23.18
C THR A 165 12.08 2.90 22.71
N ARG A 166 11.34 3.67 23.52
CA ARG A 166 10.04 4.21 23.08
C ARG A 166 10.19 5.07 21.81
N ALA A 167 11.25 5.84 21.70
CA ALA A 167 11.49 6.68 20.52
C ALA A 167 11.74 5.85 19.28
N SER A 168 12.62 4.83 19.35
CA SER A 168 12.87 3.93 18.22
C SER A 168 11.65 3.10 17.86
N TYR A 169 10.84 2.67 18.83
CA TYR A 169 9.58 1.98 18.60
C TYR A 169 8.59 2.84 17.80
N LEU A 170 8.38 4.10 18.21
CA LEU A 170 7.50 5.02 17.48
C LEU A 170 8.02 5.35 16.07
N ASP A 171 9.35 5.46 15.88
CA ASP A 171 9.94 5.67 14.56
C ASP A 171 9.73 4.44 13.64
N ILE A 172 9.87 3.24 14.18
CA ILE A 172 9.58 1.99 13.45
C ILE A 172 8.11 1.95 13.03
N ILE A 173 7.16 2.22 13.93
CA ILE A 173 5.73 2.26 13.61
C ILE A 173 5.45 3.29 12.51
N TYR A 174 6.02 4.48 12.63
CA TYR A 174 5.87 5.51 11.61
C TYR A 174 6.35 4.99 10.26
N LYS A 175 7.56 4.45 10.17
CA LYS A 175 8.17 3.99 8.93
C LYS A 175 7.44 2.79 8.32
N LYS A 176 7.11 1.79 9.12
CA LYS A 176 6.47 0.54 8.63
C LYS A 176 4.97 0.68 8.35
N THR A 177 4.26 1.56 9.04
CA THR A 177 2.80 1.63 8.98
C THR A 177 2.28 3.01 8.61
N ALA A 178 2.59 4.03 9.42
CA ALA A 178 1.95 5.33 9.32
C ALA A 178 2.35 6.10 8.06
N CYS A 179 3.61 6.01 7.63
CA CYS A 179 4.11 6.67 6.43
C CYS A 179 3.29 6.30 5.19
N LEU A 180 3.05 5.01 4.95
CA LEU A 180 2.32 4.55 3.77
C LEU A 180 0.82 4.91 3.82
N ILE A 181 0.20 4.94 5.00
CA ILE A 181 -1.18 5.41 5.17
C ILE A 181 -1.25 6.93 4.93
N GLY A 182 -0.26 7.69 5.38
CA GLY A 182 -0.12 9.11 5.08
C GLY A 182 0.03 9.38 3.58
N VAL A 183 0.90 8.61 2.90
CA VAL A 183 1.05 8.67 1.44
C VAL A 183 -0.25 8.30 0.74
N SER A 184 -1.00 7.30 1.22
CA SER A 184 -2.30 6.93 0.66
C SER A 184 -3.29 8.10 0.69
N ALA A 185 -3.42 8.76 1.85
CA ALA A 185 -4.33 9.89 2.00
C ALA A 185 -3.92 11.09 1.13
N SER A 186 -2.63 11.43 1.08
CA SER A 186 -2.15 12.53 0.25
C SER A 186 -2.18 12.21 -1.26
N ALA A 187 -1.96 10.96 -1.66
CA ALA A 187 -2.06 10.52 -3.05
C ALA A 187 -3.49 10.65 -3.61
N GLY A 188 -4.51 10.37 -2.78
CA GLY A 188 -5.91 10.58 -3.15
C GLY A 188 -6.22 12.06 -3.42
N ALA A 189 -5.77 12.96 -2.55
CA ALA A 189 -5.91 14.40 -2.76
C ALA A 189 -5.14 14.88 -4.01
N LEU A 190 -3.92 14.39 -4.23
CA LEU A 190 -3.12 14.69 -5.42
C LEU A 190 -3.82 14.21 -6.70
N ALA A 191 -4.41 13.02 -6.68
CA ALA A 191 -5.08 12.42 -7.83
C ALA A 191 -6.22 13.28 -8.38
N VAL A 192 -6.90 14.04 -7.54
CA VAL A 192 -8.00 14.95 -7.92
C VAL A 192 -7.56 16.42 -8.06
N GLY A 193 -6.26 16.70 -8.04
CA GLY A 193 -5.71 18.04 -8.23
C GLY A 193 -5.89 18.99 -7.04
N ALA A 194 -6.02 18.48 -5.83
CA ALA A 194 -6.11 19.30 -4.63
C ALA A 194 -4.82 20.12 -4.41
N SER A 195 -4.94 21.26 -3.72
CA SER A 195 -3.81 22.13 -3.42
C SER A 195 -2.75 21.41 -2.57
N ARG A 196 -1.51 21.89 -2.61
CA ARG A 196 -0.41 21.33 -1.80
C ARG A 196 -0.72 21.36 -0.29
N GLU A 197 -1.42 22.39 0.16
CA GLU A 197 -1.87 22.49 1.56
C GLU A 197 -2.83 21.37 1.94
N LYS A 198 -3.83 21.09 1.08
CA LYS A 198 -4.77 19.99 1.28
C LYS A 198 -4.06 18.63 1.23
N GLN A 199 -3.13 18.44 0.29
CA GLN A 199 -2.31 17.23 0.23
C GLN A 199 -1.50 17.03 1.53
N ALA A 200 -0.86 18.10 2.05
CA ALA A 200 -0.10 18.04 3.30
C ALA A 200 -1.00 17.76 4.52
N LEU A 201 -2.19 18.34 4.56
CA LEU A 201 -3.18 18.07 5.61
C LEU A 201 -3.64 16.62 5.59
N MET A 202 -3.96 16.08 4.41
CA MET A 202 -4.35 14.68 4.23
C MET A 202 -3.20 13.74 4.61
N ARG A 203 -1.95 14.11 4.30
CA ARG A 203 -0.76 13.37 4.72
C ARG A 203 -0.71 13.22 6.24
N LYS A 204 -0.78 14.33 6.97
CA LYS A 204 -0.77 14.34 8.44
C LYS A 204 -1.94 13.54 9.04
N PHE A 205 -3.12 13.68 8.46
CA PHE A 205 -4.29 12.91 8.87
C PHE A 205 -4.05 11.40 8.74
N GLY A 206 -3.55 10.95 7.58
CA GLY A 206 -3.25 9.55 7.34
C GLY A 206 -2.13 9.01 8.25
N GLU A 207 -1.08 9.80 8.49
CA GLU A 207 -0.01 9.44 9.42
C GLU A 207 -0.53 9.29 10.85
N SER A 208 -1.41 10.19 11.31
CA SER A 208 -2.03 10.10 12.64
C SER A 208 -2.89 8.84 12.79
N ILE A 209 -3.68 8.50 11.76
CA ILE A 209 -4.43 7.24 11.75
C ILE A 209 -3.48 6.04 11.78
N GLY A 210 -2.42 6.06 10.98
CA GLY A 210 -1.45 4.98 10.91
C GLY A 210 -0.73 4.73 12.22
N MET A 211 -0.37 5.78 12.96
CA MET A 211 0.19 5.66 14.31
C MET A 211 -0.81 5.02 15.28
N ALA A 212 -2.06 5.49 15.28
CA ALA A 212 -3.11 4.95 16.16
C ALA A 212 -3.53 3.51 15.81
N PHE A 213 -3.40 3.11 14.53
CA PHE A 213 -3.80 1.78 14.06
C PHE A 213 -2.85 0.66 14.53
N HIS A 214 -1.63 1.00 14.89
CA HIS A 214 -0.63 0.01 15.34
C HIS A 214 -0.75 -0.28 16.85
N ASP A 215 -1.31 0.65 17.61
CA ASP A 215 -1.50 0.52 19.06
C ASP A 215 -2.76 -0.30 19.44
N GLY A 216 -3.54 -0.79 18.49
CA GLY A 216 -4.76 -1.59 18.64
C GLY A 216 -4.66 -2.96 18.00
#